data_88cd9ecd61f99b01db37b3a03f3d3a04
#
_entry.id   88cd9ecd61f99b01db37b3a03f3d3a04
#
_cell.length_a   1.000
_cell.length_b   1.000
_cell.length_c   1.000
_cell.angle_alpha   90.00
_cell.angle_beta   90.00
_cell.angle_gamma   90.00
#
_symmetry.space_group_name_H-M   'P 1'
#
loop_
_entity.id
_entity.type
_entity.pdbx_description
1 polymer ?
#
loop_
_entity_poly.entity_id
_entity_poly.type
_entity_poly.pdbx_seq_one_letter_code
_entity_poly.pdbx_strand_id
1 'polypeptide(L)'
;MSFQKSRYIGSRGFYSHVLAVAVPIAIQNGITNFVGMLDNIMVGQVGTDQMSGVSIVNQLLFVYNLMIFGGLAGIGIFTAQFSGKGDEKGVRYTMRLKLVLALVLTAASAVLFALQGENLVRLWLTGDSGSVDAGATMAAARQYLLVMYAGLLPFALSQVYSGTLRECGETVVPMKAGIAAVFVNLIGNYILIYGKFGAPAFGVAGAAAATVLSRFVEAAIVIVWTHRHARAGARSGGRPEYEEGVAGGLKESAAGGENRASGETGGTQDASAGNRFAYADGLYRGFHIPADLVRRILPKAFPLLMNETMWSLGMTVLSQQYSTLGLDVVAAFNISNTISNVFNIAFIAMGDAISIILGQELGAGKMDTVRDDATRMRVFSVFLCVISGVLLFAVSGVFPRIYNTTAQVRAIAAGLIRISAVFMPVYAYENASYFTLRSGGKTFVTFLFDSCFVWAASIPAAYIFTHFTGWPILTVFLAVQCIDFIKCFIGFAMVRRGNWVHDLTQYAG
;
A
#
# COMPACT_ATOMS: atom_id res chain seq x y z
N MET A 1 -40.15 18.46 -2.95
CA MET A 1 -38.77 18.93 -2.78
C MET A 1 -37.84 17.75 -3.05
N SER A 2 -37.27 17.67 -4.25
CA SER A 2 -36.27 16.66 -4.57
C SER A 2 -35.02 16.97 -3.76
N PHE A 3 -34.61 16.06 -2.86
CA PHE A 3 -33.30 16.11 -2.22
C PHE A 3 -32.25 16.11 -3.35
N GLN A 4 -31.74 17.27 -3.70
CA GLN A 4 -30.52 17.38 -4.48
C GLN A 4 -29.45 16.59 -3.72
N LYS A 5 -29.04 15.42 -4.25
CA LYS A 5 -27.99 14.59 -3.65
C LYS A 5 -26.82 15.50 -3.33
N SER A 6 -26.51 15.70 -2.07
CA SER A 6 -25.41 16.57 -1.64
C SER A 6 -24.13 16.12 -2.33
N ARG A 7 -23.41 17.05 -2.95
CA ARG A 7 -22.13 16.82 -3.61
C ARG A 7 -21.08 16.23 -2.67
N TYR A 8 -21.26 16.46 -1.37
CA TYR A 8 -20.29 16.08 -0.33
C TYR A 8 -20.65 14.82 0.44
N ILE A 9 -21.92 14.44 0.43
CA ILE A 9 -22.44 13.31 1.21
C ILE A 9 -23.06 12.29 0.26
N GLY A 10 -22.53 11.07 0.32
CA GLY A 10 -23.02 9.94 -0.45
C GLY A 10 -24.19 9.22 0.21
N SER A 11 -24.81 8.29 -0.51
CA SER A 11 -25.82 7.39 0.05
C SER A 11 -25.18 6.35 0.98
N ARG A 12 -25.97 5.71 1.83
CA ARG A 12 -25.50 4.60 2.68
C ARG A 12 -24.89 3.47 1.85
N GLY A 13 -25.48 3.15 0.69
CA GLY A 13 -24.96 2.13 -0.22
C GLY A 13 -23.59 2.51 -0.81
N PHE A 14 -23.37 3.79 -1.11
CA PHE A 14 -22.07 4.29 -1.55
C PHE A 14 -20.98 4.04 -0.48
N TYR A 15 -21.20 4.45 0.75
CA TYR A 15 -20.22 4.22 1.82
C TYR A 15 -20.03 2.75 2.16
N SER A 16 -21.10 1.93 2.10
CA SER A 16 -20.97 0.48 2.25
C SER A 16 -20.05 -0.12 1.18
N HIS A 17 -20.15 0.33 -0.07
CA HIS A 17 -19.27 -0.11 -1.15
C HIS A 17 -17.81 0.34 -0.93
N VAL A 18 -17.61 1.60 -0.55
CA VAL A 18 -16.26 2.12 -0.23
C VAL A 18 -15.61 1.33 0.91
N LEU A 19 -16.37 1.07 1.98
CA LEU A 19 -15.87 0.30 3.13
C LEU A 19 -15.63 -1.17 2.78
N ALA A 20 -16.44 -1.78 1.90
CA ALA A 20 -16.22 -3.15 1.44
C ALA A 20 -14.89 -3.32 0.70
N VAL A 21 -14.38 -2.25 0.07
CA VAL A 21 -13.06 -2.24 -0.56
C VAL A 21 -11.96 -1.85 0.44
N ALA A 22 -12.17 -0.78 1.21
CA ALA A 22 -11.15 -0.21 2.09
C ALA A 22 -10.85 -1.07 3.32
N VAL A 23 -11.87 -1.66 3.97
CA VAL A 23 -11.69 -2.42 5.21
C VAL A 23 -10.81 -3.66 5.05
N PRO A 24 -11.00 -4.52 4.02
CA PRO A 24 -10.08 -5.64 3.80
C PRO A 24 -8.64 -5.20 3.57
N ILE A 25 -8.41 -4.09 2.85
CA ILE A 25 -7.08 -3.52 2.62
C ILE A 25 -6.49 -3.01 3.94
N ALA A 26 -7.28 -2.31 4.75
CA ALA A 26 -6.85 -1.82 6.06
C ALA A 26 -6.47 -2.97 7.00
N ILE A 27 -7.28 -4.03 7.05
CA ILE A 27 -7.01 -5.23 7.85
C ILE A 27 -5.69 -5.87 7.38
N GLN A 28 -5.51 -6.06 6.07
CA GLN A 28 -4.28 -6.64 5.52
C GLN A 28 -3.05 -5.81 5.90
N ASN A 29 -3.09 -4.49 5.71
CA ASN A 29 -1.99 -3.58 6.05
C ASN A 29 -1.70 -3.59 7.56
N GLY A 30 -2.75 -3.58 8.39
CA GLY A 30 -2.63 -3.64 9.84
C GLY A 30 -1.95 -4.90 10.33
N ILE A 31 -2.38 -6.03 9.82
CA ILE A 31 -1.81 -7.34 10.17
C ILE A 31 -0.36 -7.43 9.71
N THR A 32 -0.04 -6.97 8.49
CA THR A 32 1.34 -6.98 7.97
C THR A 32 2.28 -6.13 8.84
N ASN A 33 1.85 -4.94 9.25
CA ASN A 33 2.64 -4.08 10.15
C ASN A 33 2.84 -4.71 11.53
N PHE A 34 1.79 -5.32 12.10
CA PHE A 34 1.86 -5.99 13.39
C PHE A 34 2.84 -7.18 13.38
N VAL A 35 2.85 -7.95 12.29
CA VAL A 35 3.77 -9.08 12.12
C VAL A 35 5.20 -8.62 11.95
N GLY A 36 5.45 -7.58 11.17
CA GLY A 36 6.79 -6.99 11.07
C GLY A 36 7.34 -6.57 12.43
N MET A 37 6.48 -6.07 13.33
CA MET A 37 6.85 -5.76 14.71
C MET A 37 7.18 -7.04 15.51
N LEU A 38 6.36 -8.09 15.39
CA LEU A 38 6.61 -9.37 16.06
C LEU A 38 7.89 -10.03 15.56
N ASP A 39 8.15 -10.03 14.25
CA ASP A 39 9.38 -10.56 13.66
C ASP A 39 10.62 -9.88 14.26
N ASN A 40 10.60 -8.54 14.35
CA ASN A 40 11.69 -7.78 14.94
C ASN A 40 11.91 -8.14 16.44
N ILE A 41 10.83 -8.33 17.20
CA ILE A 41 10.92 -8.75 18.61
C ILE A 41 11.51 -10.16 18.72
N MET A 42 11.05 -11.10 17.87
CA MET A 42 11.51 -12.49 17.91
C MET A 42 12.98 -12.62 17.52
N VAL A 43 13.42 -11.91 16.49
CA VAL A 43 14.83 -11.87 16.07
C VAL A 43 15.69 -11.15 17.14
N GLY A 44 15.16 -10.11 17.76
CA GLY A 44 15.84 -9.39 18.85
C GLY A 44 16.19 -10.25 20.06
N GLN A 45 15.44 -11.34 20.30
CA GLN A 45 15.75 -12.29 21.37
C GLN A 45 16.92 -13.23 21.02
N VAL A 46 17.33 -13.34 19.76
CA VAL A 46 18.50 -14.13 19.33
C VAL A 46 19.80 -13.43 19.68
N GLY A 47 19.84 -12.11 19.52
CA GLY A 47 20.99 -11.27 19.88
C GLY A 47 20.97 -9.92 19.15
N THR A 48 21.71 -8.96 19.71
CA THR A 48 21.74 -7.58 19.19
C THR A 48 22.39 -7.49 17.81
N ASP A 49 23.48 -8.21 17.59
CA ASP A 49 24.19 -8.22 16.31
C ASP A 49 23.34 -8.85 15.21
N GLN A 50 22.63 -9.94 15.54
CA GLN A 50 21.70 -10.64 14.66
C GLN A 50 20.53 -9.73 14.27
N MET A 51 19.94 -9.05 15.26
CA MET A 51 18.84 -8.10 15.02
C MET A 51 19.30 -6.94 14.12
N SER A 52 20.50 -6.41 14.35
CA SER A 52 21.07 -5.33 13.54
C SER A 52 21.27 -5.77 12.10
N GLY A 53 21.84 -6.97 11.87
CA GLY A 53 22.03 -7.53 10.53
C GLY A 53 20.71 -7.74 9.78
N VAL A 54 19.70 -8.31 10.44
CA VAL A 54 18.35 -8.48 9.87
C VAL A 54 17.70 -7.14 9.55
N SER A 55 17.81 -6.15 10.42
CA SER A 55 17.24 -4.81 10.20
C SER A 55 17.83 -4.12 8.98
N ILE A 56 19.14 -4.21 8.77
CA ILE A 56 19.82 -3.66 7.59
C ILE A 56 19.31 -4.32 6.30
N VAL A 57 19.21 -5.65 6.30
CA VAL A 57 18.72 -6.38 5.12
C VAL A 57 17.23 -6.05 4.86
N ASN A 58 16.42 -5.94 5.91
CA ASN A 58 15.01 -5.53 5.76
C ASN A 58 14.87 -4.14 5.15
N GLN A 59 15.81 -3.21 5.42
CA GLN A 59 15.83 -1.90 4.76
C GLN A 59 16.13 -2.02 3.25
N LEU A 60 17.03 -2.92 2.85
CA LEU A 60 17.29 -3.20 1.43
C LEU A 60 16.07 -3.83 0.75
N LEU A 61 15.43 -4.79 1.41
CA LEU A 61 14.21 -5.44 0.93
C LEU A 61 13.02 -4.46 0.86
N PHE A 62 12.96 -3.49 1.75
CA PHE A 62 11.95 -2.44 1.71
C PHE A 62 12.02 -1.61 0.41
N VAL A 63 13.24 -1.27 -0.04
CA VAL A 63 13.42 -0.59 -1.33
C VAL A 63 12.92 -1.47 -2.48
N TYR A 64 13.27 -2.76 -2.48
CA TYR A 64 12.74 -3.72 -3.46
C TYR A 64 11.20 -3.79 -3.45
N ASN A 65 10.59 -3.87 -2.27
CA ASN A 65 9.15 -3.91 -2.11
C ASN A 65 8.48 -2.66 -2.70
N LEU A 66 9.05 -1.47 -2.47
CA LEU A 66 8.55 -0.21 -3.03
C LEU A 66 8.70 -0.14 -4.55
N MET A 67 9.80 -0.65 -5.10
CA MET A 67 9.98 -0.74 -6.56
C MET A 67 8.91 -1.64 -7.20
N ILE A 68 8.63 -2.80 -6.62
CA ILE A 68 7.55 -3.68 -7.08
C ILE A 68 6.20 -2.95 -6.97
N PHE A 69 5.89 -2.36 -5.81
CA PHE A 69 4.63 -1.66 -5.59
C PHE A 69 4.43 -0.51 -6.59
N GLY A 70 5.41 0.39 -6.73
CA GLY A 70 5.32 1.53 -7.64
C GLY A 70 5.21 1.13 -9.11
N GLY A 71 6.01 0.13 -9.54
CA GLY A 71 5.95 -0.39 -10.90
C GLY A 71 4.61 -1.03 -11.26
N LEU A 72 4.09 -1.88 -10.37
CA LEU A 72 2.80 -2.55 -10.58
C LEU A 72 1.62 -1.57 -10.50
N ALA A 73 1.71 -0.58 -9.62
CA ALA A 73 0.67 0.41 -9.42
C ALA A 73 0.39 1.26 -10.67
N GLY A 74 1.41 1.59 -11.45
CA GLY A 74 1.24 2.32 -12.70
C GLY A 74 0.48 1.54 -13.77
N ILE A 75 0.72 0.23 -13.85
CA ILE A 75 -0.04 -0.67 -14.71
C ILE A 75 -1.45 -0.89 -14.14
N GLY A 76 -1.57 -0.91 -12.83
CA GLY A 76 -2.81 -1.11 -12.08
C GLY A 76 -3.91 -0.11 -12.39
N ILE A 77 -3.55 1.14 -12.70
CA ILE A 77 -4.51 2.16 -13.14
C ILE A 77 -5.29 1.68 -14.38
N PHE A 78 -4.57 1.12 -15.35
CA PHE A 78 -5.19 0.57 -16.56
C PHE A 78 -6.01 -0.69 -16.26
N THR A 79 -5.50 -1.56 -15.39
CA THR A 79 -6.22 -2.77 -14.98
C THR A 79 -7.57 -2.42 -14.35
N ALA A 80 -7.61 -1.44 -13.43
CA ALA A 80 -8.85 -1.00 -12.79
C ALA A 80 -9.84 -0.43 -13.81
N GLN A 81 -9.37 0.37 -14.78
CA GLN A 81 -10.22 0.93 -15.83
C GLN A 81 -10.70 -0.17 -16.80
N PHE A 82 -9.85 -1.11 -17.24
CA PHE A 82 -10.30 -2.24 -18.06
C PHE A 82 -11.30 -3.12 -17.34
N SER A 83 -11.11 -3.35 -16.05
CA SER A 83 -12.05 -4.08 -15.20
C SER A 83 -13.39 -3.36 -15.12
N GLY A 84 -13.40 -2.04 -14.92
CA GLY A 84 -14.63 -1.21 -14.92
C GLY A 84 -15.38 -1.23 -16.26
N LYS A 85 -14.66 -1.30 -17.38
CA LYS A 85 -15.21 -1.43 -18.72
C LYS A 85 -15.73 -2.85 -19.03
N GLY A 86 -15.35 -3.85 -18.24
CA GLY A 86 -15.62 -5.27 -18.52
C GLY A 86 -14.73 -5.86 -19.62
N ASP A 87 -13.58 -5.22 -19.93
CA ASP A 87 -12.62 -5.70 -20.93
C ASP A 87 -11.65 -6.72 -20.33
N GLU A 88 -12.03 -7.99 -20.36
CA GLU A 88 -11.22 -9.12 -19.87
C GLU A 88 -9.87 -9.26 -20.59
N LYS A 89 -9.82 -8.92 -21.90
CA LYS A 89 -8.58 -8.99 -22.67
C LYS A 89 -7.61 -7.90 -22.21
N GLY A 90 -8.11 -6.67 -21.98
CA GLY A 90 -7.34 -5.58 -21.43
C GLY A 90 -6.76 -5.91 -20.05
N VAL A 91 -7.57 -6.47 -19.14
CA VAL A 91 -7.10 -6.97 -17.84
C VAL A 91 -6.02 -8.04 -17.98
N ARG A 92 -6.20 -9.00 -18.91
CA ARG A 92 -5.21 -10.05 -19.19
C ARG A 92 -3.88 -9.47 -19.68
N TYR A 93 -3.92 -8.50 -20.60
CA TYR A 93 -2.71 -7.86 -21.13
C TYR A 93 -1.98 -7.06 -20.06
N THR A 94 -2.69 -6.32 -19.23
CA THR A 94 -2.09 -5.58 -18.11
C THR A 94 -1.50 -6.52 -17.07
N MET A 95 -2.16 -7.65 -16.76
CA MET A 95 -1.62 -8.67 -15.85
C MET A 95 -0.35 -9.33 -16.40
N ARG A 96 -0.29 -9.64 -17.71
CA ARG A 96 0.94 -10.12 -18.36
C ARG A 96 2.07 -9.11 -18.26
N LEU A 97 1.78 -7.84 -18.49
CA LEU A 97 2.77 -6.78 -18.38
C LEU A 97 3.28 -6.63 -16.93
N LYS A 98 2.40 -6.74 -15.94
CA LYS A 98 2.80 -6.79 -14.52
C LYS A 98 3.71 -7.97 -14.21
N LEU A 99 3.40 -9.17 -14.74
CA LEU A 99 4.26 -10.36 -14.56
C LEU A 99 5.65 -10.13 -15.16
N VAL A 100 5.74 -9.60 -16.38
CA VAL A 100 7.02 -9.30 -17.03
C VAL A 100 7.80 -8.27 -16.24
N LEU A 101 7.17 -7.16 -15.85
CA LEU A 101 7.82 -6.11 -15.07
C LEU A 101 8.30 -6.63 -13.71
N ALA A 102 7.46 -7.40 -13.01
CA ALA A 102 7.80 -7.99 -11.72
C ALA A 102 9.00 -8.95 -11.82
N LEU A 103 9.06 -9.78 -12.88
CA LEU A 103 10.18 -10.66 -13.14
C LEU A 103 11.47 -9.88 -13.43
N VAL A 104 11.40 -8.84 -14.26
CA VAL A 104 12.54 -7.98 -14.59
C VAL A 104 13.07 -7.27 -13.34
N LEU A 105 12.20 -6.66 -12.55
CA LEU A 105 12.58 -5.97 -11.31
C LEU A 105 13.16 -6.96 -10.28
N THR A 106 12.57 -8.15 -10.14
CA THR A 106 13.07 -9.19 -9.25
C THR A 106 14.45 -9.69 -9.68
N ALA A 107 14.64 -9.95 -10.97
CA ALA A 107 15.94 -10.39 -11.49
C ALA A 107 17.01 -9.29 -11.32
N ALA A 108 16.69 -8.04 -11.65
CA ALA A 108 17.58 -6.91 -11.46
C ALA A 108 17.98 -6.72 -9.99
N SER A 109 17.00 -6.81 -9.06
CA SER A 109 17.27 -6.71 -7.62
C SER A 109 18.08 -7.88 -7.10
N ALA A 110 17.81 -9.11 -7.55
CA ALA A 110 18.57 -10.28 -7.16
C ALA A 110 20.05 -10.17 -7.63
N VAL A 111 20.28 -9.72 -8.87
CA VAL A 111 21.62 -9.47 -9.39
C VAL A 111 22.32 -8.35 -8.61
N LEU A 112 21.63 -7.24 -8.33
CA LEU A 112 22.18 -6.14 -7.55
C LEU A 112 22.61 -6.61 -6.15
N PHE A 113 21.74 -7.34 -5.45
CA PHE A 113 22.05 -7.85 -4.12
C PHE A 113 23.15 -8.92 -4.15
N ALA A 114 23.22 -9.75 -5.20
CA ALA A 114 24.28 -10.73 -5.35
C ALA A 114 25.64 -10.09 -5.57
N LEU A 115 25.72 -9.00 -6.37
CA LEU A 115 26.96 -8.33 -6.70
C LEU A 115 27.38 -7.29 -5.65
N GLN A 116 26.42 -6.61 -5.03
CA GLN A 116 26.66 -5.45 -4.17
C GLN A 116 26.11 -5.59 -2.75
N GLY A 117 25.45 -6.71 -2.41
CA GLY A 117 24.77 -6.87 -1.12
C GLY A 117 25.67 -6.63 0.08
N GLU A 118 26.89 -7.17 0.10
CA GLU A 118 27.86 -6.92 1.17
C GLU A 118 28.28 -5.44 1.26
N ASN A 119 28.52 -4.80 0.11
CA ASN A 119 28.89 -3.38 0.07
C ASN A 119 27.74 -2.50 0.55
N LEU A 120 26.50 -2.83 0.16
CA LEU A 120 25.32 -2.13 0.64
C LEU A 120 25.12 -2.28 2.16
N VAL A 121 25.36 -3.46 2.73
CA VAL A 121 25.32 -3.68 4.17
C VAL A 121 26.42 -2.89 4.87
N ARG A 122 27.65 -2.85 4.31
CA ARG A 122 28.77 -2.07 4.86
C ARG A 122 28.48 -0.59 4.99
N LEU A 123 27.68 0.01 4.10
CA LEU A 123 27.30 1.42 4.19
C LEU A 123 26.56 1.76 5.50
N TRP A 124 25.91 0.79 6.10
CA TRP A 124 25.19 0.94 7.37
C TRP A 124 26.05 0.64 8.60
N LEU A 125 27.22 -0.01 8.41
CA LEU A 125 28.13 -0.39 9.48
C LEU A 125 29.24 0.64 9.76
N THR A 126 29.21 1.80 9.11
CA THR A 126 30.25 2.85 9.19
C THR A 126 30.15 3.75 10.45
N GLY A 127 29.34 3.40 11.44
CA GLY A 127 29.24 4.09 12.72
C GLY A 127 29.97 3.33 13.83
N ASP A 128 30.88 3.98 14.53
CA ASP A 128 31.57 3.43 15.71
C ASP A 128 30.59 3.34 16.88
N SER A 129 29.80 2.25 16.93
CA SER A 129 28.95 1.93 18.06
C SER A 129 29.61 0.82 18.86
N GLY A 130 30.29 1.18 19.96
CA GLY A 130 31.06 0.29 20.83
C GLY A 130 30.29 -0.87 21.49
N SER A 131 29.05 -1.15 21.03
CA SER A 131 28.18 -2.21 21.55
C SER A 131 27.78 -3.27 20.53
N VAL A 132 28.14 -3.13 19.23
CA VAL A 132 27.75 -4.03 18.15
C VAL A 132 28.99 -4.52 17.41
N ASP A 133 29.15 -5.85 17.29
CA ASP A 133 30.23 -6.45 16.49
C ASP A 133 29.88 -6.38 15.00
N ALA A 134 30.60 -5.55 14.25
CA ALA A 134 30.40 -5.37 12.81
C ALA A 134 30.60 -6.68 12.01
N GLY A 135 31.51 -7.56 12.46
CA GLY A 135 31.75 -8.86 11.84
C GLY A 135 30.57 -9.81 12.03
N ALA A 136 30.08 -9.92 13.28
CA ALA A 136 28.91 -10.75 13.60
C ALA A 136 27.63 -10.23 12.91
N THR A 137 27.44 -8.91 12.87
CA THR A 137 26.32 -8.26 12.17
C THR A 137 26.36 -8.53 10.67
N MET A 138 27.52 -8.43 10.02
CA MET A 138 27.70 -8.74 8.60
C MET A 138 27.42 -10.23 8.33
N ALA A 139 27.89 -11.14 9.18
CA ALA A 139 27.62 -12.57 9.03
C ALA A 139 26.11 -12.88 9.11
N ALA A 140 25.43 -12.28 10.09
CA ALA A 140 23.97 -12.42 10.23
C ALA A 140 23.21 -11.83 9.02
N ALA A 141 23.60 -10.65 8.55
CA ALA A 141 23.01 -10.01 7.40
C ALA A 141 23.17 -10.88 6.13
N ARG A 142 24.38 -11.42 5.89
CA ARG A 142 24.64 -12.32 4.76
C ARG A 142 23.81 -13.59 4.83
N GLN A 143 23.74 -14.24 5.99
CA GLN A 143 22.95 -15.45 6.19
C GLN A 143 21.45 -15.19 5.93
N TYR A 144 20.91 -14.09 6.45
CA TYR A 144 19.53 -13.70 6.23
C TYR A 144 19.24 -13.39 4.76
N LEU A 145 20.08 -12.59 4.11
CA LEU A 145 19.93 -12.20 2.71
C LEU A 145 19.95 -13.40 1.76
N LEU A 146 20.85 -14.37 1.98
CA LEU A 146 20.94 -15.59 1.16
C LEU A 146 19.64 -16.39 1.15
N VAL A 147 18.98 -16.53 2.29
CA VAL A 147 17.69 -17.23 2.38
C VAL A 147 16.58 -16.39 1.74
N MET A 148 16.60 -15.06 1.94
CA MET A 148 15.59 -14.14 1.41
C MET A 148 15.56 -14.06 -0.11
N TYR A 149 16.64 -14.41 -0.84
CA TYR A 149 16.60 -14.52 -2.31
C TYR A 149 15.48 -15.42 -2.82
N ALA A 150 15.24 -16.55 -2.14
CA ALA A 150 14.16 -17.46 -2.51
C ALA A 150 12.76 -16.84 -2.31
N GLY A 151 12.65 -15.82 -1.47
CA GLY A 151 11.41 -15.11 -1.17
C GLY A 151 11.06 -13.97 -2.13
N LEU A 152 12.03 -13.47 -2.91
CA LEU A 152 11.81 -12.32 -3.80
C LEU A 152 10.74 -12.62 -4.87
N LEU A 153 10.89 -13.75 -5.56
CA LEU A 153 9.97 -14.12 -6.65
C LEU A 153 8.54 -14.40 -6.14
N PRO A 154 8.30 -15.24 -5.12
CA PRO A 154 6.94 -15.47 -4.62
C PRO A 154 6.31 -14.18 -4.07
N PHE A 155 7.07 -13.27 -3.46
CA PHE A 155 6.58 -11.95 -3.09
C PHE A 155 6.09 -11.15 -4.32
N ALA A 156 6.92 -11.04 -5.37
CA ALA A 156 6.54 -10.33 -6.59
C ALA A 156 5.28 -10.91 -7.24
N LEU A 157 5.19 -12.25 -7.32
CA LEU A 157 4.01 -12.94 -7.84
C LEU A 157 2.76 -12.67 -6.98
N SER A 158 2.88 -12.73 -5.64
CA SER A 158 1.75 -12.43 -4.76
C SER A 158 1.26 -11.00 -4.97
N GLN A 159 2.16 -10.02 -5.16
CA GLN A 159 1.79 -8.63 -5.42
C GLN A 159 1.08 -8.45 -6.78
N VAL A 160 1.53 -9.14 -7.84
CA VAL A 160 0.87 -9.10 -9.16
C VAL A 160 -0.56 -9.63 -9.07
N TYR A 161 -0.76 -10.80 -8.46
CA TYR A 161 -2.08 -11.42 -8.36
C TYR A 161 -2.98 -10.65 -7.39
N SER A 162 -2.51 -10.33 -6.19
CA SER A 162 -3.27 -9.57 -5.19
C SER A 162 -3.64 -8.18 -5.70
N GLY A 163 -2.72 -7.48 -6.37
CA GLY A 163 -2.99 -6.19 -6.99
C GLY A 163 -4.06 -6.27 -8.06
N THR A 164 -3.96 -7.25 -8.97
CA THR A 164 -4.94 -7.44 -10.03
C THR A 164 -6.33 -7.82 -9.48
N LEU A 165 -6.40 -8.68 -8.46
CA LEU A 165 -7.65 -9.01 -7.78
C LEU A 165 -8.30 -7.76 -7.17
N ARG A 166 -7.54 -6.93 -6.43
CA ARG A 166 -8.03 -5.68 -5.84
C ARG A 166 -8.55 -4.71 -6.90
N GLU A 167 -7.84 -4.54 -8.00
CA GLU A 167 -8.22 -3.67 -9.11
C GLU A 167 -9.47 -4.16 -9.84
N CYS A 168 -9.73 -5.47 -9.80
CA CYS A 168 -10.99 -6.08 -10.26
C CYS A 168 -12.11 -6.07 -9.19
N GLY A 169 -11.88 -5.44 -8.03
CA GLY A 169 -12.86 -5.30 -6.96
C GLY A 169 -12.88 -6.46 -5.94
N GLU A 170 -11.98 -7.43 -6.06
CA GLU A 170 -11.85 -8.54 -5.10
C GLU A 170 -10.73 -8.23 -4.09
N THR A 171 -11.11 -7.74 -2.92
CA THR A 171 -10.15 -7.35 -1.86
C THR A 171 -10.08 -8.36 -0.70
N VAL A 172 -11.10 -9.22 -0.58
CA VAL A 172 -11.21 -10.17 0.54
C VAL A 172 -10.22 -11.33 0.39
N VAL A 173 -10.01 -11.81 -0.83
CA VAL A 173 -9.09 -12.93 -1.09
C VAL A 173 -7.64 -12.55 -0.81
N PRO A 174 -7.09 -11.42 -1.31
CA PRO A 174 -5.78 -10.93 -0.89
C PRO A 174 -5.64 -10.75 0.63
N MET A 175 -6.67 -10.22 1.30
CA MET A 175 -6.69 -10.12 2.76
C MET A 175 -6.57 -11.48 3.45
N LYS A 176 -7.40 -12.46 3.05
CA LYS A 176 -7.33 -13.83 3.62
C LYS A 176 -5.98 -14.50 3.36
N ALA A 177 -5.41 -14.32 2.16
CA ALA A 177 -4.08 -14.84 1.84
C ALA A 177 -2.99 -14.21 2.71
N GLY A 178 -3.04 -12.89 2.91
CA GLY A 178 -2.14 -12.18 3.81
C GLY A 178 -2.27 -12.68 5.26
N ILE A 179 -3.49 -12.85 5.77
CA ILE A 179 -3.74 -13.40 7.12
C ILE A 179 -3.13 -14.81 7.25
N ALA A 180 -3.35 -15.69 6.28
CA ALA A 180 -2.77 -17.05 6.30
C ALA A 180 -1.23 -17.00 6.29
N ALA A 181 -0.64 -16.15 5.45
CA ALA A 181 0.82 -15.96 5.39
C ALA A 181 1.40 -15.51 6.73
N VAL A 182 0.70 -14.63 7.44
CA VAL A 182 1.06 -14.14 8.76
C VAL A 182 1.11 -15.28 9.79
N PHE A 183 0.08 -16.11 9.85
CA PHE A 183 0.08 -17.26 10.74
C PHE A 183 1.22 -18.23 10.43
N VAL A 184 1.48 -18.50 9.15
CA VAL A 184 2.61 -19.34 8.71
C VAL A 184 3.94 -18.73 9.13
N ASN A 185 4.12 -17.41 8.97
CA ASN A 185 5.33 -16.71 9.37
C ASN A 185 5.54 -16.77 10.90
N LEU A 186 4.50 -16.44 11.68
CA LEU A 186 4.59 -16.44 13.15
C LEU A 186 4.90 -17.83 13.74
N ILE A 187 4.18 -18.86 13.26
CA ILE A 187 4.40 -20.24 13.67
C ILE A 187 5.78 -20.71 13.20
N GLY A 188 6.14 -20.41 11.95
CA GLY A 188 7.44 -20.75 11.38
C GLY A 188 8.60 -20.10 12.15
N ASN A 189 8.48 -18.81 12.51
CA ASN A 189 9.44 -18.12 13.36
C ASN A 189 9.62 -18.81 14.71
N TYR A 190 8.51 -19.12 15.38
CA TYR A 190 8.58 -19.81 16.68
C TYR A 190 9.27 -21.16 16.59
N ILE A 191 9.03 -21.92 15.54
CA ILE A 191 9.63 -23.25 15.34
C ILE A 191 11.10 -23.12 14.92
N LEU A 192 11.40 -22.31 13.89
CA LEU A 192 12.71 -22.31 13.24
C LEU A 192 13.74 -21.41 13.92
N ILE A 193 13.32 -20.31 14.57
CA ILE A 193 14.25 -19.46 15.32
C ILE A 193 14.69 -20.19 16.59
N TYR A 194 13.74 -20.75 17.35
CA TYR A 194 14.00 -21.29 18.68
C TYR A 194 14.18 -22.82 18.74
N GLY A 195 14.05 -23.53 17.60
CA GLY A 195 14.22 -24.98 17.56
C GLY A 195 13.17 -25.75 18.34
N LYS A 196 11.89 -25.38 18.20
CA LYS A 196 10.78 -26.05 18.89
C LYS A 196 10.24 -27.23 18.06
N PHE A 197 9.49 -28.12 18.71
CA PHE A 197 8.87 -29.30 18.10
C PHE A 197 9.86 -30.25 17.38
N GLY A 198 11.10 -30.32 17.84
CA GLY A 198 12.13 -31.22 17.27
C GLY A 198 12.89 -30.60 16.07
N ALA A 199 12.57 -29.40 15.65
CA ALA A 199 13.36 -28.68 14.64
C ALA A 199 14.67 -28.14 15.25
N PRO A 200 15.78 -28.09 14.49
CA PRO A 200 16.98 -27.41 14.94
C PRO A 200 16.77 -25.89 15.02
N ALA A 201 17.43 -25.23 15.97
CA ALA A 201 17.39 -23.78 16.09
C ALA A 201 18.29 -23.14 15.00
N PHE A 202 17.66 -22.55 13.99
CA PHE A 202 18.35 -21.89 12.87
C PHE A 202 18.60 -20.40 13.14
N GLY A 203 18.07 -19.82 14.23
CA GLY A 203 18.24 -18.41 14.56
C GLY A 203 17.78 -17.49 13.41
N VAL A 204 18.71 -16.64 12.92
CA VAL A 204 18.43 -15.66 11.83
C VAL A 204 18.01 -16.34 10.53
N ALA A 205 18.63 -17.47 10.16
CA ALA A 205 18.23 -18.21 8.95
C ALA A 205 16.82 -18.80 9.10
N GLY A 206 16.45 -19.18 10.32
CA GLY A 206 15.09 -19.64 10.64
C GLY A 206 14.04 -18.55 10.44
N ALA A 207 14.33 -17.33 10.84
CA ALA A 207 13.46 -16.17 10.60
C ALA A 207 13.27 -15.90 9.10
N ALA A 208 14.38 -15.92 8.33
CA ALA A 208 14.32 -15.77 6.88
C ALA A 208 13.50 -16.89 6.21
N ALA A 209 13.72 -18.15 6.61
CA ALA A 209 13.02 -19.31 6.08
C ALA A 209 11.51 -19.25 6.36
N ALA A 210 11.09 -18.84 7.56
CA ALA A 210 9.68 -18.65 7.91
C ALA A 210 9.03 -17.54 7.04
N THR A 211 9.74 -16.44 6.83
CA THR A 211 9.30 -15.34 5.98
C THR A 211 9.16 -15.81 4.52
N VAL A 212 10.14 -16.52 3.98
CA VAL A 212 10.09 -17.07 2.62
C VAL A 212 8.92 -18.04 2.48
N LEU A 213 8.74 -18.96 3.42
CA LEU A 213 7.61 -19.92 3.41
C LEU A 213 6.26 -19.19 3.39
N SER A 214 6.10 -18.16 4.21
CA SER A 214 4.87 -17.37 4.25
C SER A 214 4.57 -16.70 2.90
N ARG A 215 5.61 -16.21 2.18
CA ARG A 215 5.46 -15.64 0.82
C ARG A 215 5.02 -16.67 -0.21
N PHE A 216 5.52 -17.92 -0.12
CA PHE A 216 5.06 -19.01 -0.98
C PHE A 216 3.60 -19.34 -0.71
N VAL A 217 3.18 -19.39 0.55
CA VAL A 217 1.79 -19.66 0.93
C VAL A 217 0.86 -18.55 0.43
N GLU A 218 1.22 -17.28 0.63
CA GLU A 218 0.46 -16.13 0.13
C GLU A 218 0.28 -16.20 -1.40
N ALA A 219 1.39 -16.37 -2.13
CA ALA A 219 1.37 -16.51 -3.59
C ALA A 219 0.51 -17.69 -4.05
N ALA A 220 0.67 -18.87 -3.42
CA ALA A 220 -0.10 -20.07 -3.76
C ALA A 220 -1.61 -19.85 -3.59
N ILE A 221 -2.04 -19.23 -2.49
CA ILE A 221 -3.47 -18.98 -2.22
C ILE A 221 -4.05 -18.08 -3.32
N VAL A 222 -3.43 -16.93 -3.61
CA VAL A 222 -3.98 -15.98 -4.59
C VAL A 222 -3.93 -16.55 -6.01
N ILE A 223 -2.88 -17.27 -6.39
CA ILE A 223 -2.74 -17.89 -7.71
C ILE A 223 -3.79 -18.99 -7.90
N VAL A 224 -3.85 -19.94 -6.95
CA VAL A 224 -4.77 -21.09 -7.05
C VAL A 224 -6.22 -20.61 -7.04
N TRP A 225 -6.56 -19.66 -6.16
CA TRP A 225 -7.90 -19.10 -6.11
C TRP A 225 -8.30 -18.43 -7.44
N THR A 226 -7.44 -17.57 -7.98
CA THR A 226 -7.71 -16.85 -9.24
C THR A 226 -7.96 -17.81 -10.39
N HIS A 227 -7.10 -18.82 -10.57
CA HIS A 227 -7.25 -19.76 -11.67
C HIS A 227 -8.41 -20.74 -11.49
N ARG A 228 -8.78 -21.11 -10.26
CA ARG A 228 -9.98 -21.93 -10.00
C ARG A 228 -11.25 -21.19 -10.38
N HIS A 229 -11.38 -19.92 -9.99
CA HIS A 229 -12.57 -19.12 -10.28
C HIS A 229 -12.68 -18.74 -11.76
N ALA A 230 -11.55 -18.51 -12.43
CA ALA A 230 -11.53 -18.35 -13.88
C ALA A 230 -12.12 -19.57 -14.62
N ARG A 231 -11.72 -20.79 -14.23
CA ARG A 231 -12.20 -22.04 -14.84
C ARG A 231 -13.65 -22.37 -14.47
N ALA A 232 -14.07 -22.08 -13.25
CA ALA A 232 -15.44 -22.33 -12.80
C ALA A 232 -16.45 -21.50 -13.61
N GLY A 233 -16.18 -20.19 -13.81
CA GLY A 233 -17.03 -19.35 -14.63
C GLY A 233 -17.07 -19.71 -16.11
N ALA A 234 -15.98 -20.27 -16.66
CA ALA A 234 -15.96 -20.77 -18.02
C ALA A 234 -16.84 -22.04 -18.21
N ARG A 235 -17.02 -22.83 -17.15
CA ARG A 235 -17.85 -24.05 -17.17
C ARG A 235 -19.34 -23.80 -16.94
N SER A 236 -19.68 -22.78 -16.17
CA SER A 236 -21.08 -22.47 -15.76
C SER A 236 -21.85 -21.63 -16.79
N GLY A 237 -21.30 -21.35 -17.97
CA GLY A 237 -22.00 -20.60 -19.02
C GLY A 237 -22.52 -19.23 -18.55
N GLY A 238 -21.83 -18.57 -17.65
CA GLY A 238 -22.14 -17.21 -17.24
C GLY A 238 -23.12 -17.04 -16.06
N ARG A 239 -23.49 -18.09 -15.34
CA ARG A 239 -24.20 -17.94 -14.05
C ARG A 239 -23.19 -17.94 -12.89
N PRO A 240 -23.01 -16.83 -12.15
CA PRO A 240 -22.25 -16.85 -10.92
C PRO A 240 -23.07 -17.51 -9.81
N GLU A 241 -22.64 -18.65 -9.32
CA GLU A 241 -23.04 -19.17 -8.01
C GLU A 241 -22.32 -18.31 -6.96
N TYR A 242 -23.03 -17.35 -6.38
CA TYR A 242 -22.56 -16.65 -5.20
C TYR A 242 -22.77 -17.56 -3.99
N GLU A 243 -21.72 -17.95 -3.29
CA GLU A 243 -21.82 -18.29 -1.88
C GLU A 243 -22.33 -17.07 -1.12
N GLU A 244 -23.58 -17.14 -0.68
CA GLU A 244 -24.27 -16.13 0.17
C GLU A 244 -23.61 -16.07 1.56
N GLY A 245 -22.42 -15.49 1.64
CA GLY A 245 -21.70 -15.38 2.92
C GLY A 245 -21.67 -14.01 3.57
N VAL A 246 -21.87 -12.90 2.82
CA VAL A 246 -21.81 -11.54 3.40
C VAL A 246 -22.87 -10.59 2.82
N ALA A 247 -23.61 -10.95 1.79
CA ALA A 247 -24.65 -10.10 1.18
C ALA A 247 -26.09 -10.45 1.58
N GLY A 248 -26.30 -11.47 2.40
CA GLY A 248 -27.64 -11.91 2.86
C GLY A 248 -28.40 -10.93 3.75
N GLY A 249 -27.75 -9.89 4.25
CA GLY A 249 -28.38 -8.90 5.14
C GLY A 249 -29.10 -7.72 4.47
N LEU A 250 -29.07 -7.60 3.15
CA LEU A 250 -29.57 -6.39 2.45
C LEU A 250 -30.78 -6.63 1.52
N LYS A 251 -31.27 -7.85 1.36
CA LYS A 251 -32.43 -8.15 0.51
C LYS A 251 -33.78 -8.09 1.22
N GLU A 252 -33.85 -8.09 2.53
CA GLU A 252 -35.14 -8.11 3.27
C GLU A 252 -35.79 -6.75 3.55
N SER A 253 -35.14 -5.63 3.17
CA SER A 253 -35.73 -4.29 3.40
C SER A 253 -36.29 -3.60 2.16
N ALA A 254 -36.40 -4.28 1.02
CA ALA A 254 -36.91 -3.69 -0.22
C ALA A 254 -38.23 -4.31 -0.74
N ALA A 255 -38.86 -5.21 0.02
CA ALA A 255 -40.12 -5.80 -0.35
C ALA A 255 -41.29 -5.16 0.46
N GLY A 256 -41.72 -3.98 0.05
CA GLY A 256 -42.90 -3.32 0.63
C GLY A 256 -43.27 -2.09 -0.18
N GLY A 257 -44.14 -2.23 -1.16
CA GLY A 257 -44.72 -1.07 -1.85
C GLY A 257 -45.12 -1.36 -3.30
N GLU A 258 -46.40 -1.67 -3.44
CA GLU A 258 -47.12 -2.03 -4.66
C GLU A 258 -47.14 -0.98 -5.78
N ASN A 259 -47.33 -1.47 -6.95
CA ASN A 259 -48.32 -1.18 -8.02
C ASN A 259 -47.82 -0.53 -9.31
N ARG A 260 -48.03 -1.35 -10.36
CA ARG A 260 -48.54 -1.07 -11.72
C ARG A 260 -48.31 0.28 -12.37
N ALA A 261 -47.59 0.28 -13.46
CA ALA A 261 -48.13 0.73 -14.77
C ALA A 261 -47.21 0.32 -15.91
N SER A 262 -47.85 -0.15 -16.94
CA SER A 262 -47.44 -0.58 -18.26
C SER A 262 -46.67 0.47 -19.04
N GLY A 263 -45.70 0.00 -19.83
CA GLY A 263 -45.43 0.59 -21.16
C GLY A 263 -44.07 1.25 -21.31
N GLU A 264 -43.36 0.65 -22.20
CA GLU A 264 -42.38 1.16 -23.16
C GLU A 264 -40.95 0.59 -23.05
N THR A 265 -40.69 -0.15 -24.08
CA THR A 265 -39.43 -0.71 -24.53
C THR A 265 -38.34 0.35 -24.67
N GLY A 266 -37.41 0.35 -23.77
CA GLY A 266 -36.11 0.96 -23.91
C GLY A 266 -35.07 -0.07 -23.47
N GLY A 267 -34.51 -0.77 -24.45
CA GLY A 267 -33.47 -1.79 -24.20
C GLY A 267 -32.22 -1.18 -23.60
N THR A 268 -32.15 -1.14 -22.28
CA THR A 268 -30.87 -1.13 -21.57
C THR A 268 -30.31 -2.54 -21.71
N GLN A 269 -29.27 -2.67 -22.52
CA GLN A 269 -28.43 -3.86 -22.53
C GLN A 269 -27.97 -4.12 -21.10
N ASP A 270 -28.60 -5.09 -20.44
CA ASP A 270 -28.01 -5.78 -19.29
C ASP A 270 -26.67 -6.34 -19.78
N ALA A 271 -25.59 -5.64 -19.43
CA ALA A 271 -24.25 -6.14 -19.62
C ALA A 271 -24.20 -7.48 -18.88
N SER A 272 -24.19 -8.56 -19.65
CA SER A 272 -24.11 -9.93 -19.21
C SER A 272 -23.12 -10.01 -18.05
N ALA A 273 -23.53 -10.55 -16.90
CA ALA A 273 -22.68 -10.83 -15.76
C ALA A 273 -21.66 -11.92 -16.16
N GLY A 274 -20.67 -11.53 -16.97
CA GLY A 274 -19.51 -12.33 -17.33
C GLY A 274 -18.68 -12.61 -16.08
N ASN A 275 -17.99 -13.73 -16.08
CA ASN A 275 -17.08 -14.10 -15.01
C ASN A 275 -15.98 -13.03 -14.87
N ARG A 276 -16.00 -12.22 -13.82
CA ARG A 276 -15.01 -11.15 -13.54
C ARG A 276 -13.55 -11.63 -13.53
N PHE A 277 -13.33 -12.95 -13.44
CA PHE A 277 -12.00 -13.55 -13.36
C PHE A 277 -11.61 -14.29 -14.66
N ALA A 278 -12.41 -14.20 -15.72
CA ALA A 278 -12.13 -14.85 -17.01
C ALA A 278 -10.82 -14.35 -17.67
N TYR A 279 -10.30 -13.19 -17.26
CA TYR A 279 -8.99 -12.70 -17.67
C TYR A 279 -7.85 -13.69 -17.35
N ALA A 280 -7.99 -14.50 -16.30
CA ALA A 280 -6.97 -15.47 -15.91
C ALA A 280 -7.03 -16.77 -16.73
N ASP A 281 -8.12 -17.05 -17.44
CA ASP A 281 -8.15 -18.15 -18.40
C ASP A 281 -7.29 -17.80 -19.62
N GLY A 282 -6.36 -18.69 -19.96
CA GLY A 282 -5.41 -18.45 -21.04
C GLY A 282 -4.35 -17.37 -20.75
N LEU A 283 -4.15 -16.96 -19.49
CA LEU A 283 -3.12 -15.99 -19.10
C LEU A 283 -1.74 -16.39 -19.62
N TYR A 284 -1.39 -17.66 -19.53
CA TYR A 284 -0.13 -18.24 -19.97
C TYR A 284 -0.14 -18.82 -21.38
N ARG A 285 -1.30 -18.79 -22.07
CA ARG A 285 -1.40 -19.22 -23.47
C ARG A 285 -0.98 -18.07 -24.40
N GLY A 286 0.32 -17.96 -24.64
CA GLY A 286 0.93 -16.90 -25.45
C GLY A 286 1.14 -15.59 -24.65
N PHE A 287 2.38 -15.11 -24.60
CA PHE A 287 2.75 -13.86 -23.91
C PHE A 287 2.61 -12.63 -24.84
N HIS A 288 1.68 -12.67 -25.80
CA HIS A 288 1.45 -11.50 -26.64
C HIS A 288 0.82 -10.37 -25.85
N ILE A 289 1.44 -9.20 -25.89
CA ILE A 289 0.94 -7.93 -25.35
C ILE A 289 1.01 -6.93 -26.52
N PRO A 290 -0.09 -6.24 -26.88
CA PRO A 290 -0.07 -5.24 -27.94
C PRO A 290 0.98 -4.16 -27.65
N ALA A 291 1.88 -3.90 -28.61
CA ALA A 291 2.95 -2.92 -28.42
C ALA A 291 2.42 -1.49 -28.19
N ASP A 292 1.29 -1.16 -28.77
CA ASP A 292 0.62 0.13 -28.56
C ASP A 292 0.19 0.30 -27.11
N LEU A 293 -0.36 -0.76 -26.49
CA LEU A 293 -0.73 -0.76 -25.08
C LEU A 293 0.50 -0.57 -24.17
N VAL A 294 1.60 -1.26 -24.45
CA VAL A 294 2.86 -1.12 -23.71
C VAL A 294 3.38 0.31 -23.80
N ARG A 295 3.39 0.90 -25.00
CA ARG A 295 3.82 2.29 -25.23
C ARG A 295 2.97 3.31 -24.48
N ARG A 296 1.71 3.03 -24.20
CA ARG A 296 0.82 3.91 -23.43
C ARG A 296 0.97 3.72 -21.92
N ILE A 297 1.21 2.48 -21.46
CA ILE A 297 1.32 2.15 -20.04
C ILE A 297 2.68 2.59 -19.47
N LEU A 298 3.80 2.28 -20.13
CA LEU A 298 5.13 2.52 -19.59
C LEU A 298 5.39 3.98 -19.21
N PRO A 299 5.04 5.01 -20.03
CA PRO A 299 5.23 6.40 -19.64
C PRO A 299 4.42 6.83 -18.42
N LYS A 300 3.37 6.08 -18.07
CA LYS A 300 2.55 6.35 -16.87
C LYS A 300 2.99 5.50 -15.67
N ALA A 301 3.54 4.32 -15.91
CA ALA A 301 4.08 3.46 -14.85
C ALA A 301 5.42 3.98 -14.32
N PHE A 302 6.30 4.46 -15.19
CA PHE A 302 7.63 4.93 -14.83
C PHE A 302 7.63 6.08 -13.80
N PRO A 303 6.81 7.16 -13.94
CA PRO A 303 6.76 8.20 -12.93
C PRO A 303 6.31 7.71 -11.55
N LEU A 304 5.44 6.68 -11.47
CA LEU A 304 5.04 6.12 -10.18
C LEU A 304 6.13 5.24 -9.57
N LEU A 305 6.86 4.46 -10.36
CA LEU A 305 8.04 3.75 -9.89
C LEU A 305 9.08 4.71 -9.31
N MET A 306 9.34 5.82 -10.02
CA MET A 306 10.24 6.88 -9.54
C MET A 306 9.69 7.58 -8.29
N ASN A 307 8.36 7.78 -8.23
CA ASN A 307 7.73 8.40 -7.07
C ASN A 307 7.98 7.61 -5.79
N GLU A 308 7.69 6.33 -5.78
CA GLU A 308 7.86 5.48 -4.58
C GLU A 308 9.34 5.44 -4.15
N THR A 309 10.27 5.35 -5.12
CA THR A 309 11.70 5.33 -4.83
C THR A 309 12.18 6.67 -4.26
N MET A 310 11.87 7.77 -4.93
CA MET A 310 12.30 9.10 -4.50
C MET A 310 11.61 9.55 -3.20
N TRP A 311 10.36 9.19 -3.00
CA TRP A 311 9.64 9.45 -1.75
C TRP A 311 10.32 8.74 -0.57
N SER A 312 10.63 7.46 -0.72
CA SER A 312 11.33 6.68 0.31
C SER A 312 12.69 7.28 0.68
N LEU A 313 13.49 7.61 -0.33
CA LEU A 313 14.78 8.28 -0.13
C LEU A 313 14.60 9.64 0.53
N GLY A 314 13.62 10.42 0.09
CA GLY A 314 13.29 11.73 0.64
C GLY A 314 12.91 11.66 2.13
N MET A 315 12.08 10.69 2.52
CA MET A 315 11.71 10.48 3.92
C MET A 315 12.90 10.05 4.78
N THR A 316 13.84 9.27 4.23
CA THR A 316 15.09 8.92 4.91
C THR A 316 15.95 10.16 5.15
N VAL A 317 16.15 11.00 4.13
CA VAL A 317 16.91 12.26 4.25
C VAL A 317 16.23 13.22 5.23
N LEU A 318 14.90 13.33 5.17
CA LEU A 318 14.13 14.17 6.11
C LEU A 318 14.32 13.70 7.56
N SER A 319 14.24 12.39 7.80
CA SER A 319 14.51 11.81 9.13
C SER A 319 15.93 12.06 9.59
N GLN A 320 16.91 12.03 8.68
CA GLN A 320 18.30 12.37 8.98
C GLN A 320 18.45 13.83 9.42
N GLN A 321 17.73 14.78 8.79
CA GLN A 321 17.76 16.18 9.24
C GLN A 321 17.30 16.32 10.69
N TYR A 322 16.23 15.63 11.07
CA TYR A 322 15.77 15.65 12.47
C TYR A 322 16.76 14.99 13.44
N SER A 323 17.49 13.96 13.00
CA SER A 323 18.46 13.24 13.83
C SER A 323 19.67 14.12 14.24
N THR A 324 19.95 15.20 13.49
CA THR A 324 21.02 16.15 13.83
C THR A 324 20.74 16.92 15.13
N LEU A 325 19.49 16.92 15.61
CA LEU A 325 19.10 17.58 16.85
C LEU A 325 19.34 16.72 18.12
N GLY A 326 19.87 15.51 17.96
CA GLY A 326 20.33 14.67 19.06
C GLY A 326 19.73 13.26 19.11
N LEU A 327 20.36 12.36 19.86
CA LEU A 327 19.96 10.96 19.99
C LEU A 327 18.59 10.79 20.69
N ASP A 328 18.25 11.67 21.62
CA ASP A 328 16.93 11.69 22.29
C ASP A 328 15.80 11.93 21.26
N VAL A 329 16.09 12.75 20.24
CA VAL A 329 15.15 13.02 19.15
C VAL A 329 14.96 11.77 18.27
N VAL A 330 16.03 11.06 17.94
CA VAL A 330 15.96 9.81 17.18
C VAL A 330 15.11 8.76 17.91
N ALA A 331 15.35 8.58 19.20
CA ALA A 331 14.58 7.65 20.04
C ALA A 331 13.10 8.06 20.10
N ALA A 332 12.81 9.34 20.27
CA ALA A 332 11.45 9.87 20.30
C ALA A 332 10.71 9.70 18.96
N PHE A 333 11.40 9.91 17.81
CA PHE A 333 10.84 9.66 16.48
C PHE A 333 10.51 8.19 16.27
N ASN A 334 11.36 7.26 16.68
CA ASN A 334 11.09 5.83 16.58
C ASN A 334 9.84 5.43 17.35
N ILE A 335 9.66 5.93 18.57
CA ILE A 335 8.45 5.72 19.37
C ILE A 335 7.22 6.31 18.67
N SER A 336 7.33 7.56 18.20
CA SER A 336 6.23 8.25 17.51
C SER A 336 5.83 7.54 16.22
N ASN A 337 6.78 7.16 15.37
CA ASN A 337 6.52 6.48 14.11
C ASN A 337 5.87 5.11 14.31
N THR A 338 6.25 4.37 15.35
CA THR A 338 5.67 3.06 15.64
C THR A 338 4.16 3.14 15.82
N ILE A 339 3.67 4.08 16.62
CA ILE A 339 2.23 4.21 16.83
C ILE A 339 1.54 4.92 15.66
N SER A 340 2.17 5.94 15.08
CA SER A 340 1.59 6.70 13.97
C SER A 340 1.36 5.80 12.76
N ASN A 341 2.25 4.84 12.45
CA ASN A 341 2.09 3.89 11.36
C ASN A 341 0.83 3.02 11.49
N VAL A 342 0.42 2.69 12.71
CA VAL A 342 -0.83 1.95 12.95
C VAL A 342 -2.04 2.79 12.53
N PHE A 343 -2.05 4.07 12.87
CA PHE A 343 -3.15 4.98 12.52
C PHE A 343 -3.13 5.43 11.05
N ASN A 344 -1.94 5.50 10.44
CA ASN A 344 -1.77 5.82 9.01
C ASN A 344 -2.44 4.81 8.08
N ILE A 345 -2.65 3.56 8.54
CA ILE A 345 -3.36 2.52 7.79
C ILE A 345 -4.71 3.01 7.28
N ALA A 346 -5.41 3.86 8.06
CA ALA A 346 -6.73 4.37 7.70
C ALA A 346 -6.73 5.16 6.39
N PHE A 347 -5.83 6.13 6.21
CA PHE A 347 -5.78 6.92 4.99
C PHE A 347 -5.10 6.18 3.83
N ILE A 348 -4.13 5.29 4.12
CA ILE A 348 -3.48 4.48 3.08
C ILE A 348 -4.52 3.56 2.42
N ALA A 349 -5.31 2.83 3.21
CA ALA A 349 -6.36 1.96 2.70
C ALA A 349 -7.47 2.73 1.96
N MET A 350 -7.81 3.94 2.42
CA MET A 350 -8.73 4.82 1.71
C MET A 350 -8.15 5.29 0.37
N GLY A 351 -6.86 5.60 0.30
CA GLY A 351 -6.19 5.94 -0.95
C GLY A 351 -6.29 4.82 -1.98
N ASP A 352 -5.96 3.59 -1.59
CA ASP A 352 -6.08 2.42 -2.46
C ASP A 352 -7.54 2.22 -2.93
N ALA A 353 -8.52 2.33 -2.02
CA ALA A 353 -9.93 2.22 -2.36
C ALA A 353 -10.37 3.31 -3.36
N ILE A 354 -9.91 4.55 -3.19
CA ILE A 354 -10.14 5.66 -4.13
C ILE A 354 -9.60 5.30 -5.52
N SER A 355 -8.36 4.81 -5.59
CA SER A 355 -7.73 4.44 -6.87
C SER A 355 -8.50 3.34 -7.60
N ILE A 356 -8.96 2.33 -6.87
CA ILE A 356 -9.70 1.18 -7.42
C ILE A 356 -11.08 1.63 -7.91
N ILE A 357 -11.87 2.26 -7.03
CA ILE A 357 -13.27 2.62 -7.32
C ILE A 357 -13.34 3.66 -8.45
N LEU A 358 -12.57 4.75 -8.34
CA LEU A 358 -12.57 5.77 -9.39
C LEU A 358 -11.99 5.24 -10.70
N GLY A 359 -10.98 4.35 -10.65
CA GLY A 359 -10.46 3.68 -11.84
C GLY A 359 -11.54 2.86 -12.54
N GLN A 360 -12.32 2.07 -11.79
CA GLN A 360 -13.42 1.28 -12.33
C GLN A 360 -14.55 2.17 -12.89
N GLU A 361 -14.89 3.27 -12.22
CA GLU A 361 -15.91 4.21 -12.70
C GLU A 361 -15.49 4.90 -13.99
N LEU A 362 -14.22 5.32 -14.09
CA LEU A 362 -13.66 5.90 -15.32
C LEU A 362 -13.73 4.91 -16.48
N GLY A 363 -13.34 3.65 -16.22
CA GLY A 363 -13.41 2.57 -17.21
C GLY A 363 -14.84 2.22 -17.62
N ALA A 364 -15.80 2.30 -16.70
CA ALA A 364 -17.22 2.11 -16.96
C ALA A 364 -17.89 3.30 -17.69
N GLY A 365 -17.13 4.36 -17.99
CA GLY A 365 -17.64 5.54 -18.70
C GLY A 365 -18.49 6.48 -17.85
N LYS A 366 -18.48 6.37 -16.52
CA LYS A 366 -19.27 7.20 -15.59
C LYS A 366 -18.65 8.58 -15.36
N MET A 367 -18.32 9.31 -16.45
CA MET A 367 -17.58 10.57 -16.41
C MET A 367 -18.30 11.69 -15.66
N ASP A 368 -19.64 11.68 -15.62
CA ASP A 368 -20.46 12.70 -14.98
C ASP A 368 -20.48 12.56 -13.45
N THR A 369 -20.50 11.33 -12.93
CA THR A 369 -20.64 11.05 -11.49
C THR A 369 -19.29 10.93 -10.78
N VAL A 370 -18.23 10.52 -11.47
CA VAL A 370 -16.91 10.22 -10.88
C VAL A 370 -16.31 11.42 -10.12
N ARG A 371 -16.61 12.66 -10.55
CA ARG A 371 -16.12 13.88 -9.86
C ARG A 371 -16.77 14.06 -8.48
N ASP A 372 -18.06 13.77 -8.40
CA ASP A 372 -18.80 13.89 -7.15
C ASP A 372 -18.43 12.74 -6.23
N ASP A 373 -18.25 11.52 -6.75
CA ASP A 373 -17.82 10.36 -5.98
C ASP A 373 -16.38 10.52 -5.47
N ALA A 374 -15.48 11.09 -6.27
CA ALA A 374 -14.16 11.48 -5.81
C ALA A 374 -14.20 12.52 -4.67
N THR A 375 -15.15 13.47 -4.72
CA THR A 375 -15.31 14.46 -3.66
C THR A 375 -15.86 13.82 -2.39
N ARG A 376 -16.87 12.95 -2.50
CA ARG A 376 -17.45 12.19 -1.38
C ARG A 376 -16.42 11.31 -0.69
N MET A 377 -15.59 10.58 -1.47
CA MET A 377 -14.54 9.71 -0.93
C MET A 377 -13.46 10.50 -0.21
N ARG A 378 -13.05 11.67 -0.73
CA ARG A 378 -12.07 12.55 -0.06
C ARG A 378 -12.61 13.08 1.27
N VAL A 379 -13.86 13.57 1.28
CA VAL A 379 -14.52 14.04 2.51
C VAL A 379 -14.62 12.91 3.53
N PHE A 380 -14.99 11.71 3.08
CA PHE A 380 -15.09 10.54 3.95
C PHE A 380 -13.71 10.10 4.50
N SER A 381 -12.66 10.14 3.69
CA SER A 381 -11.27 9.86 4.12
C SER A 381 -10.83 10.84 5.22
N VAL A 382 -11.07 12.13 5.00
CA VAL A 382 -10.78 13.16 6.01
C VAL A 382 -11.56 12.92 7.31
N PHE A 383 -12.85 12.60 7.21
CA PHE A 383 -13.70 12.30 8.37
C PHE A 383 -13.18 11.10 9.18
N LEU A 384 -12.83 10.00 8.52
CA LEU A 384 -12.22 8.83 9.18
C LEU A 384 -10.90 9.19 9.86
N CYS A 385 -10.09 10.04 9.24
CA CYS A 385 -8.81 10.43 9.80
C CYS A 385 -8.91 11.52 10.89
N VAL A 386 -10.00 12.27 10.96
CA VAL A 386 -10.34 13.06 12.16
C VAL A 386 -10.54 12.14 13.35
N ILE A 387 -11.32 11.05 13.18
CA ILE A 387 -11.53 10.06 14.25
C ILE A 387 -10.20 9.40 14.64
N SER A 388 -9.41 8.95 13.65
CA SER A 388 -8.09 8.36 13.89
C SER A 388 -7.14 9.33 14.60
N GLY A 389 -7.16 10.60 14.23
CA GLY A 389 -6.37 11.67 14.86
C GLY A 389 -6.77 11.90 16.32
N VAL A 390 -8.06 11.94 16.61
CA VAL A 390 -8.55 12.05 18.00
C VAL A 390 -8.09 10.86 18.84
N LEU A 391 -8.19 9.64 18.31
CA LEU A 391 -7.72 8.43 19.00
C LEU A 391 -6.20 8.44 19.19
N LEU A 392 -5.44 8.82 18.17
CA LEU A 392 -3.98 8.94 18.26
C LEU A 392 -3.57 10.00 19.30
N PHE A 393 -4.28 11.13 19.32
CA PHE A 393 -4.05 12.18 20.32
C PHE A 393 -4.32 11.68 21.73
N ALA A 394 -5.40 10.93 21.96
CA ALA A 394 -5.76 10.37 23.25
C ALA A 394 -4.69 9.41 23.80
N VAL A 395 -4.07 8.59 22.93
CA VAL A 395 -3.01 7.65 23.34
C VAL A 395 -1.63 8.29 23.44
N SER A 396 -1.45 9.53 22.98
CA SER A 396 -0.14 10.21 22.90
C SER A 396 0.60 10.31 24.23
N GLY A 397 -0.13 10.47 25.33
CA GLY A 397 0.46 10.58 26.68
C GLY A 397 0.75 9.23 27.35
N VAL A 398 0.11 8.15 26.86
CA VAL A 398 0.20 6.81 27.47
C VAL A 398 1.23 5.95 26.72
N PHE A 399 1.18 5.96 25.39
CA PHE A 399 2.01 5.07 24.57
C PHE A 399 3.53 5.21 24.82
N PRO A 400 4.13 6.42 24.94
CA PRO A 400 5.56 6.54 25.22
C PRO A 400 5.98 5.98 26.59
N ARG A 401 5.04 5.81 27.54
CA ARG A 401 5.33 5.25 28.88
C ARG A 401 5.58 3.76 28.85
N ILE A 402 5.18 3.06 27.78
CA ILE A 402 5.45 1.63 27.59
C ILE A 402 6.96 1.40 27.40
N TYR A 403 7.68 2.41 26.90
CA TYR A 403 9.11 2.30 26.65
C TYR A 403 9.94 2.66 27.89
N ASN A 404 10.95 1.84 28.17
CA ASN A 404 11.91 2.12 29.24
C ASN A 404 12.97 3.12 28.75
N THR A 405 12.66 4.41 28.85
CA THR A 405 13.49 5.52 28.37
C THR A 405 13.38 6.73 29.31
N THR A 406 14.13 7.80 29.03
CA THR A 406 14.14 9.02 29.83
C THR A 406 12.80 9.77 29.77
N ALA A 407 12.53 10.58 30.79
CA ALA A 407 11.35 11.44 30.83
C ALA A 407 11.34 12.45 29.67
N GLN A 408 12.52 12.91 29.26
CA GLN A 408 12.70 13.85 28.13
C GLN A 408 12.32 13.19 26.81
N VAL A 409 12.80 11.98 26.50
CA VAL A 409 12.44 11.24 25.29
C VAL A 409 10.93 10.97 25.24
N ARG A 410 10.31 10.59 26.37
CA ARG A 410 8.86 10.38 26.47
C ARG A 410 8.07 11.67 26.17
N ALA A 411 8.54 12.80 26.70
CA ALA A 411 7.89 14.11 26.46
C ALA A 411 7.98 14.52 24.99
N ILE A 412 9.15 14.38 24.36
CA ILE A 412 9.34 14.66 22.93
C ILE A 412 8.46 13.74 22.09
N ALA A 413 8.47 12.42 22.36
CA ALA A 413 7.64 11.46 21.63
C ALA A 413 6.14 11.78 21.73
N ALA A 414 5.66 12.11 22.94
CA ALA A 414 4.27 12.52 23.12
C ALA A 414 3.92 13.81 22.32
N GLY A 415 4.85 14.76 22.26
CA GLY A 415 4.71 15.98 21.46
C GLY A 415 4.63 15.69 19.96
N LEU A 416 5.53 14.84 19.44
CA LEU A 416 5.54 14.41 18.04
C LEU A 416 4.23 13.70 17.68
N ILE A 417 3.76 12.76 18.52
CA ILE A 417 2.49 12.04 18.32
C ILE A 417 1.32 13.02 18.27
N ARG A 418 1.26 14.04 19.16
CA ARG A 418 0.20 15.05 19.16
C ARG A 418 0.19 15.87 17.88
N ILE A 419 1.35 16.29 17.41
CA ILE A 419 1.47 17.03 16.14
C ILE A 419 0.97 16.14 15.00
N SER A 420 1.46 14.91 14.89
CA SER A 420 1.01 13.96 13.86
C SER A 420 -0.51 13.72 13.94
N ALA A 421 -1.08 13.60 15.14
CA ALA A 421 -2.52 13.41 15.34
C ALA A 421 -3.35 14.58 14.80
N VAL A 422 -2.89 15.82 15.01
CA VAL A 422 -3.55 17.03 14.48
C VAL A 422 -3.45 17.08 12.95
N PHE A 423 -2.36 16.59 12.36
CA PHE A 423 -2.15 16.59 10.92
C PHE A 423 -2.76 15.38 10.19
N MET A 424 -3.32 14.39 10.90
CA MET A 424 -3.98 13.23 10.27
C MET A 424 -5.02 13.59 9.20
N PRO A 425 -5.91 14.60 9.38
CA PRO A 425 -6.85 15.02 8.34
C PRO A 425 -6.16 15.63 7.12
N VAL A 426 -5.00 16.29 7.31
CA VAL A 426 -4.18 16.88 6.24
C VAL A 426 -3.59 15.76 5.39
N TYR A 427 -2.95 14.77 6.02
CA TYR A 427 -2.41 13.59 5.34
C TYR A 427 -3.48 12.82 4.57
N ALA A 428 -4.67 12.67 5.16
CA ALA A 428 -5.80 12.02 4.50
C ALA A 428 -6.24 12.77 3.24
N TYR A 429 -6.30 14.10 3.30
CA TYR A 429 -6.68 14.93 2.17
C TYR A 429 -5.65 14.88 1.04
N GLU A 430 -4.36 14.95 1.38
CA GLU A 430 -3.26 14.83 0.42
C GLU A 430 -3.25 13.47 -0.27
N ASN A 431 -3.31 12.41 0.54
CA ASN A 431 -3.34 11.04 0.06
C ASN A 431 -4.55 10.79 -0.87
N ALA A 432 -5.75 11.20 -0.46
CA ALA A 432 -6.95 11.08 -1.26
C ALA A 432 -6.86 11.88 -2.57
N SER A 433 -6.24 13.07 -2.55
CA SER A 433 -6.01 13.88 -3.76
C SER A 433 -5.00 13.22 -4.69
N TYR A 434 -3.90 12.69 -4.13
CA TYR A 434 -2.89 11.93 -4.87
C TYR A 434 -3.52 10.75 -5.61
N PHE A 435 -4.27 9.89 -4.92
CA PHE A 435 -4.90 8.71 -5.51
C PHE A 435 -6.01 9.06 -6.49
N THR A 436 -6.73 10.18 -6.30
CA THR A 436 -7.70 10.69 -7.28
C THR A 436 -7.02 11.09 -8.59
N LEU A 437 -5.93 11.84 -8.53
CA LEU A 437 -5.17 12.25 -9.73
C LEU A 437 -4.55 11.04 -10.44
N ARG A 438 -4.05 10.08 -9.66
CA ARG A 438 -3.44 8.84 -10.13
C ARG A 438 -4.45 7.97 -10.86
N SER A 439 -5.70 7.81 -10.38
CA SER A 439 -6.74 6.99 -11.01
C SER A 439 -7.05 7.41 -12.45
N GLY A 440 -6.91 8.71 -12.75
CA GLY A 440 -7.04 9.28 -14.10
C GLY A 440 -5.76 9.28 -14.93
N GLY A 441 -4.68 8.61 -14.47
CA GLY A 441 -3.42 8.49 -15.20
C GLY A 441 -2.55 9.74 -15.26
N LYS A 442 -2.76 10.72 -14.36
CA LYS A 442 -1.90 11.91 -14.22
C LYS A 442 -0.64 11.63 -13.38
N THR A 443 0.05 10.55 -13.69
CA THR A 443 1.14 9.99 -12.88
C THR A 443 2.38 10.88 -12.79
N PHE A 444 2.73 11.61 -13.86
CA PHE A 444 3.82 12.58 -13.80
C PHE A 444 3.48 13.76 -12.87
N VAL A 445 2.24 14.19 -12.89
CA VAL A 445 1.76 15.25 -12.01
C VAL A 445 1.74 14.80 -10.55
N THR A 446 1.35 13.55 -10.29
CA THR A 446 1.39 12.99 -8.93
C THR A 446 2.83 12.83 -8.44
N PHE A 447 3.78 12.49 -9.29
CA PHE A 447 5.20 12.47 -8.97
C PHE A 447 5.72 13.85 -8.55
N LEU A 448 5.37 14.90 -9.29
CA LEU A 448 5.73 16.28 -8.92
C LEU A 448 5.06 16.72 -7.61
N PHE A 449 3.80 16.38 -7.44
CA PHE A 449 3.00 16.72 -6.27
C PHE A 449 3.51 16.06 -4.99
N ASP A 450 4.02 14.84 -5.07
CA ASP A 450 4.43 14.06 -3.92
C ASP A 450 5.96 14.10 -3.71
N SER A 451 6.73 13.34 -4.49
CA SER A 451 8.16 13.21 -4.29
C SER A 451 8.93 14.50 -4.54
N CYS A 452 8.69 15.19 -5.67
CA CYS A 452 9.41 16.42 -5.95
C CYS A 452 9.14 17.51 -4.92
N PHE A 453 7.94 17.55 -4.33
CA PHE A 453 7.61 18.48 -3.25
C PHE A 453 8.43 18.21 -1.98
N VAL A 454 8.58 16.94 -1.59
CA VAL A 454 9.42 16.55 -0.44
C VAL A 454 10.85 17.04 -0.64
N TRP A 455 11.43 16.82 -1.83
CA TRP A 455 12.81 17.20 -2.13
C TRP A 455 13.00 18.72 -2.30
N ALA A 456 12.03 19.42 -2.86
CA ALA A 456 12.11 20.85 -3.14
C ALA A 456 11.66 21.75 -1.99
N ALA A 457 10.79 21.26 -1.11
CA ALA A 457 10.21 22.08 -0.04
C ALA A 457 10.50 21.51 1.36
N SER A 458 10.11 20.24 1.63
CA SER A 458 10.16 19.72 3.01
C SER A 458 11.59 19.49 3.50
N ILE A 459 12.48 18.91 2.66
CA ILE A 459 13.89 18.67 3.04
C ILE A 459 14.67 19.99 3.21
N PRO A 460 14.64 20.93 2.24
CA PRO A 460 15.33 22.23 2.42
C PRO A 460 14.83 23.01 3.64
N ALA A 461 13.52 23.02 3.89
CA ALA A 461 12.97 23.67 5.08
C ALA A 461 13.45 23.00 6.37
N ALA A 462 13.41 21.66 6.44
CA ALA A 462 13.94 20.93 7.59
C ALA A 462 15.42 21.25 7.81
N TYR A 463 16.23 21.25 6.76
CA TYR A 463 17.65 21.60 6.82
C TYR A 463 17.85 23.02 7.38
N ILE A 464 17.11 24.01 6.85
CA ILE A 464 17.19 25.39 7.32
C ILE A 464 16.79 25.49 8.80
N PHE A 465 15.68 24.86 9.19
CA PHE A 465 15.18 24.96 10.55
C PHE A 465 16.09 24.23 11.56
N THR A 466 16.69 23.11 11.19
CA THR A 466 17.58 22.36 12.09
C THR A 466 18.95 23.02 12.26
N HIS A 467 19.50 23.68 11.20
CA HIS A 467 20.87 24.19 11.22
C HIS A 467 20.97 25.69 11.54
N PHE A 468 19.94 26.47 11.23
CA PHE A 468 20.05 27.93 11.30
C PHE A 468 19.13 28.60 12.32
N THR A 469 18.14 27.90 12.91
CA THR A 469 17.17 28.56 13.80
C THR A 469 17.37 28.27 15.29
N GLY A 470 18.07 27.18 15.64
CA GLY A 470 18.18 26.74 17.05
C GLY A 470 16.84 26.32 17.68
N TRP A 471 15.81 26.06 16.88
CA TRP A 471 14.49 25.67 17.36
C TRP A 471 14.49 24.26 17.94
N PRO A 472 13.69 24.00 19.00
CA PRO A 472 13.49 22.65 19.50
C PRO A 472 12.75 21.80 18.49
N ILE A 473 12.98 20.47 18.51
CA ILE A 473 12.45 19.51 17.54
C ILE A 473 10.94 19.62 17.31
N LEU A 474 10.15 19.85 18.36
CA LEU A 474 8.70 19.97 18.21
C LEU A 474 8.30 21.16 17.34
N THR A 475 9.01 22.29 17.47
CA THR A 475 8.77 23.49 16.64
C THR A 475 9.22 23.25 15.20
N VAL A 476 10.40 22.63 15.00
CA VAL A 476 10.91 22.27 13.68
C VAL A 476 9.93 21.30 12.99
N PHE A 477 9.52 20.25 13.68
CA PHE A 477 8.60 19.27 13.14
C PHE A 477 7.26 19.91 12.76
N LEU A 478 6.67 20.71 13.64
CA LEU A 478 5.43 21.45 13.38
C LEU A 478 5.56 22.38 12.16
N ALA A 479 6.67 23.13 12.06
CA ALA A 479 6.89 24.06 10.96
C ALA A 479 7.01 23.32 9.60
N VAL A 480 7.71 22.18 9.57
CA VAL A 480 7.80 21.34 8.36
C VAL A 480 6.43 20.76 7.99
N GLN A 481 5.66 20.28 8.96
CA GLN A 481 4.30 19.79 8.70
C GLN A 481 3.36 20.89 8.18
N CYS A 482 3.53 22.13 8.60
CA CYS A 482 2.75 23.26 8.06
C CYS A 482 2.98 23.51 6.56
N ILE A 483 4.12 23.09 6.01
CA ILE A 483 4.39 23.18 4.56
C ILE A 483 3.41 22.33 3.76
N ASP A 484 2.91 21.23 4.33
CA ASP A 484 1.96 20.33 3.69
C ASP A 484 0.61 21.01 3.39
N PHE A 485 0.26 22.12 4.07
CA PHE A 485 -0.91 22.92 3.65
C PHE A 485 -0.79 23.47 2.24
N ILE A 486 0.43 23.79 1.77
CA ILE A 486 0.69 24.19 0.38
C ILE A 486 0.33 23.05 -0.56
N LYS A 487 0.74 21.84 -0.19
CA LYS A 487 0.44 20.59 -0.92
C LYS A 487 -1.07 20.36 -0.97
N CYS A 488 -1.80 20.54 0.13
CA CYS A 488 -3.26 20.46 0.16
C CYS A 488 -3.91 21.44 -0.82
N PHE A 489 -3.45 22.69 -0.85
CA PHE A 489 -3.99 23.70 -1.76
C PHE A 489 -3.74 23.36 -3.23
N ILE A 490 -2.53 22.90 -3.56
CA ILE A 490 -2.18 22.44 -4.91
C ILE A 490 -3.08 21.26 -5.29
N GLY A 491 -3.21 20.26 -4.42
CA GLY A 491 -4.07 19.09 -4.63
C GLY A 491 -5.53 19.46 -4.86
N PHE A 492 -6.07 20.41 -4.08
CA PHE A 492 -7.41 20.95 -4.26
C PHE A 492 -7.60 21.58 -5.64
N ALA A 493 -6.68 22.47 -6.04
CA ALA A 493 -6.76 23.17 -7.32
C ALA A 493 -6.70 22.18 -8.51
N MET A 494 -5.82 21.17 -8.42
CA MET A 494 -5.63 20.18 -9.47
C MET A 494 -6.84 19.26 -9.62
N VAL A 495 -7.38 18.74 -8.52
CA VAL A 495 -8.56 17.86 -8.58
C VAL A 495 -9.78 18.65 -9.03
N ARG A 496 -9.97 19.91 -8.58
CA ARG A 496 -11.09 20.78 -8.98
C ARG A 496 -11.09 21.09 -10.48
N ARG A 497 -9.91 21.25 -11.10
CA ARG A 497 -9.79 21.46 -12.56
C ARG A 497 -10.37 20.30 -13.38
N GLY A 498 -10.46 19.10 -12.81
CA GLY A 498 -11.09 17.93 -13.45
C GLY A 498 -10.31 17.33 -14.62
N ASN A 499 -9.08 17.78 -14.88
CA ASN A 499 -8.23 17.28 -15.97
C ASN A 499 -7.74 15.84 -15.76
N TRP A 500 -8.09 15.24 -14.65
CA TRP A 500 -7.77 13.84 -14.32
C TRP A 500 -8.83 12.85 -14.82
N VAL A 501 -10.02 13.32 -15.19
CA VAL A 501 -11.12 12.49 -15.68
C VAL A 501 -10.82 12.07 -17.12
N HIS A 502 -10.18 10.91 -17.28
CA HIS A 502 -9.82 10.35 -18.58
C HIS A 502 -10.05 8.84 -18.62
N ASP A 503 -10.62 8.37 -19.73
CA ASP A 503 -10.65 6.97 -20.11
C ASP A 503 -9.33 6.59 -20.80
N LEU A 504 -8.58 5.69 -20.17
CA LEU A 504 -7.29 5.18 -20.65
C LEU A 504 -7.44 3.89 -21.45
N THR A 505 -8.66 3.33 -21.56
CA THR A 505 -8.92 2.02 -22.14
C THR A 505 -9.08 2.05 -23.66
N GLN A 506 -9.06 3.24 -24.29
CA GLN A 506 -9.15 3.36 -25.73
C GLN A 506 -7.82 2.97 -26.38
N TYR A 507 -7.72 1.76 -26.88
CA TYR A 507 -6.62 1.29 -27.74
C TYR A 507 -7.20 0.63 -28.99
N ALA A 508 -6.52 0.81 -30.11
CA ALA A 508 -6.80 0.07 -31.31
C ALA A 508 -6.31 -1.37 -31.11
N GLY A 509 -7.24 -2.29 -30.83
CA GLY A 509 -6.98 -3.73 -30.68
C GLY A 509 -6.84 -4.43 -32.00
#